data_72a3e9fa1cd263b09cdbaa2fdd598a02
#
_entry.id   72a3e9fa1cd263b09cdbaa2fdd598a02
#
_cell.length_a   1.000
_cell.length_b   1.000
_cell.length_c   1.000
_cell.angle_alpha   90.00
_cell.angle_beta   90.00
_cell.angle_gamma   90.00
#
_symmetry.space_group_name_H-M   'P 1'
#
loop_
_entity.id
_entity.type
_entity.pdbx_description
1 polymer ?
#
loop_
_entity_poly.entity_id
_entity_poly.type
_entity_poly.pdbx_seq_one_letter_code
_entity_poly.pdbx_strand_id
1 'polypeptide(L)'
;MATKSEMFRVNVIRPVLKEMDLYSLAAEELLLGTAVQESLNFTYRTQMGGGPAKSYFQMEPATHDDIWNNFLCYKAELADKVIAILTAPNADKIDELENNDFYAAAMARVHYYRVPKALP
;
A
#
# COMPACT_ATOMS: atom_id res chain seq x y z
N MET A 1 -17.13 -4.01 -19.48
CA MET A 1 -17.21 -3.99 -18.01
C MET A 1 -15.79 -4.02 -17.44
N ALA A 2 -15.48 -3.12 -16.50
CA ALA A 2 -14.15 -3.07 -15.91
C ALA A 2 -13.89 -4.30 -15.04
N THR A 3 -12.67 -4.83 -15.08
CA THR A 3 -12.24 -5.93 -14.22
C THR A 3 -11.96 -5.42 -12.81
N LYS A 4 -11.82 -6.34 -11.85
CA LYS A 4 -11.44 -5.96 -10.49
C LYS A 4 -10.09 -5.24 -10.48
N SER A 5 -9.13 -5.71 -11.28
CA SER A 5 -7.80 -5.10 -11.36
C SER A 5 -7.86 -3.68 -11.93
N GLU A 6 -8.66 -3.45 -12.97
CA GLU A 6 -8.82 -2.11 -13.54
C GLU A 6 -9.49 -1.16 -12.56
N MET A 7 -10.52 -1.62 -11.85
CA MET A 7 -11.21 -0.83 -10.84
C MET A 7 -10.26 -0.47 -9.69
N PHE A 8 -9.47 -1.42 -9.23
CA PHE A 8 -8.51 -1.17 -8.17
C PHE A 8 -7.43 -0.17 -8.62
N ARG A 9 -6.95 -0.33 -9.85
CA ARG A 9 -5.97 0.56 -10.45
C ARG A 9 -6.46 2.01 -10.47
N VAL A 10 -7.65 2.22 -11.02
CA VAL A 10 -8.21 3.56 -11.25
C VAL A 10 -8.74 4.18 -9.95
N ASN A 11 -9.35 3.39 -9.09
CA ASN A 11 -10.04 3.89 -7.90
C ASN A 11 -9.17 3.95 -6.65
N VAL A 12 -8.11 3.16 -6.58
CA VAL A 12 -7.25 3.08 -5.39
C VAL A 12 -5.81 3.46 -5.70
N ILE A 13 -5.13 2.69 -6.54
CA ILE A 13 -3.68 2.86 -6.74
C ILE A 13 -3.35 4.24 -7.30
N ARG A 14 -3.95 4.60 -8.42
CA ARG A 14 -3.65 5.87 -9.10
C ARG A 14 -3.93 7.09 -8.21
N PRO A 15 -5.11 7.20 -7.56
CA PRO A 15 -5.37 8.34 -6.69
C PRO A 15 -4.40 8.43 -5.51
N VAL A 16 -4.05 7.30 -4.90
CA VAL A 16 -3.13 7.28 -3.76
C VAL A 16 -1.74 7.75 -4.17
N LEU A 17 -1.22 7.25 -5.30
CA LEU A 17 0.10 7.65 -5.78
C LEU A 17 0.15 9.16 -6.07
N LYS A 18 -0.93 9.71 -6.60
CA LYS A 18 -1.01 11.16 -6.86
C LYS A 18 -1.08 11.97 -5.57
N GLU A 19 -1.85 11.49 -4.59
CA GLU A 19 -1.93 12.11 -3.27
C GLU A 19 -0.57 12.15 -2.57
N MET A 20 0.23 11.09 -2.75
CA MET A 20 1.56 11.00 -2.15
C MET A 20 2.61 11.77 -2.94
N ASP A 21 2.26 12.29 -4.11
CA ASP A 21 3.20 12.93 -5.05
C ASP A 21 4.32 11.96 -5.48
N LEU A 22 3.97 10.68 -5.62
CA LEU A 22 4.89 9.61 -6.02
C LEU A 22 4.34 8.81 -7.21
N TYR A 23 3.50 9.47 -8.02
CA TYR A 23 2.92 8.81 -9.19
C TYR A 23 3.95 8.62 -10.30
N SER A 24 3.97 7.42 -10.87
CA SER A 24 4.52 7.11 -12.18
C SER A 24 3.76 5.91 -12.73
N LEU A 25 3.77 5.74 -14.04
CA LEU A 25 3.14 4.56 -14.64
C LEU A 25 3.82 3.29 -14.15
N ALA A 26 5.14 3.29 -14.03
CA ALA A 26 5.89 2.14 -13.53
C ALA A 26 5.45 1.79 -12.10
N ALA A 27 5.27 2.78 -11.23
CA ALA A 27 4.81 2.54 -9.86
C ALA A 27 3.38 1.99 -9.84
N GLU A 28 2.49 2.55 -10.67
CA GLU A 28 1.12 2.09 -10.78
C GLU A 28 1.07 0.62 -11.22
N GLU A 29 1.84 0.26 -12.23
CA GLU A 29 1.88 -1.11 -12.74
C GLU A 29 2.51 -2.08 -11.75
N LEU A 30 3.56 -1.66 -11.05
CA LEU A 30 4.21 -2.48 -10.04
C LEU A 30 3.25 -2.79 -8.88
N LEU A 31 2.54 -1.79 -8.38
CA LEU A 31 1.59 -2.00 -7.30
C LEU A 31 0.41 -2.87 -7.73
N LEU A 32 -0.09 -2.66 -8.95
CA LEU A 32 -1.18 -3.50 -9.47
C LEU A 32 -0.73 -4.95 -9.59
N GLY A 33 0.44 -5.19 -10.16
CA GLY A 33 0.99 -6.54 -10.29
C GLY A 33 1.18 -7.21 -8.94
N THR A 34 1.67 -6.47 -7.94
CA THR A 34 1.83 -6.98 -6.58
C THR A 34 0.49 -7.38 -5.98
N ALA A 35 -0.53 -6.52 -6.08
CA ALA A 35 -1.85 -6.81 -5.54
C ALA A 35 -2.48 -8.04 -6.19
N VAL A 36 -2.40 -8.13 -7.50
CA VAL A 36 -2.96 -9.28 -8.24
C VAL A 36 -2.28 -10.58 -7.82
N GLN A 37 -0.95 -10.59 -7.77
CA GLN A 37 -0.17 -11.77 -7.45
C GLN A 37 -0.34 -12.19 -5.99
N GLU A 38 -0.22 -11.24 -5.06
CA GLU A 38 -0.23 -11.55 -3.64
C GLU A 38 -1.62 -11.89 -3.10
N SER A 39 -2.67 -11.38 -3.72
CA SER A 39 -4.06 -11.61 -3.29
C SER A 39 -4.76 -12.70 -4.07
N LEU A 40 -4.09 -13.39 -4.97
CA LEU A 40 -4.69 -14.31 -5.92
C LEU A 40 -5.87 -13.64 -6.65
N ASN A 41 -5.55 -12.55 -7.35
CA ASN A 41 -6.49 -11.75 -8.13
C ASN A 41 -7.65 -11.21 -7.27
N PHE A 42 -7.29 -10.56 -6.13
CA PHE A 42 -8.22 -9.91 -5.20
C PHE A 42 -9.16 -10.89 -4.48
N THR A 43 -8.73 -12.13 -4.33
CA THR A 43 -9.49 -13.15 -3.58
C THR A 43 -9.26 -13.01 -2.07
N TYR A 44 -8.02 -12.73 -1.66
CA TYR A 44 -7.65 -12.71 -0.25
C TYR A 44 -7.12 -11.33 0.17
N ARG A 45 -7.77 -10.71 1.16
CA ARG A 45 -7.30 -9.50 1.83
C ARG A 45 -6.43 -9.86 3.03
N THR A 46 -6.74 -10.99 3.68
CA THR A 46 -5.96 -11.53 4.79
C THR A 46 -5.21 -12.75 4.29
N GLN A 47 -4.01 -12.98 4.81
CA GLN A 47 -3.19 -14.09 4.38
C GLN A 47 -3.95 -15.42 4.51
N MET A 48 -3.85 -16.25 3.46
CA MET A 48 -4.46 -17.57 3.44
C MET A 48 -3.92 -18.40 4.60
N GLY A 49 -4.83 -19.10 5.31
CA GLY A 49 -4.46 -19.91 6.47
C GLY A 49 -4.31 -19.12 7.76
N GLY A 50 -4.70 -17.84 7.78
CA GLY A 50 -4.65 -17.04 9.00
C GLY A 50 -3.29 -16.48 9.35
N GLY A 51 -2.37 -16.41 8.38
CA GLY A 51 -1.06 -15.81 8.60
C GLY A 51 -1.12 -14.31 8.84
N PRO A 52 0.03 -13.66 9.18
CA PRO A 52 0.06 -12.27 9.59
C PRO A 52 -0.06 -11.23 8.47
N ALA A 53 0.15 -11.60 7.21
CA ALA A 53 0.13 -10.62 6.11
C ALA A 53 -1.26 -10.05 5.88
N LYS A 54 -1.32 -8.75 5.61
CA LYS A 54 -2.56 -7.97 5.52
C LYS A 54 -2.73 -7.33 4.15
N SER A 55 -3.97 -7.07 3.78
CA SER A 55 -4.41 -6.40 2.55
C SER A 55 -4.16 -7.23 1.28
N TYR A 56 -4.61 -6.70 0.16
CA TYR A 56 -4.33 -7.31 -1.15
C TYR A 56 -2.84 -7.32 -1.49
N PHE A 57 -2.05 -6.46 -0.84
CA PHE A 57 -0.59 -6.43 -1.02
C PHE A 57 0.14 -7.41 -0.12
N GLN A 58 -0.55 -8.03 0.82
CA GLN A 58 0.00 -9.04 1.74
C GLN A 58 1.25 -8.56 2.47
N MET A 59 1.15 -7.36 3.06
CA MET A 59 2.22 -6.81 3.88
C MET A 59 2.10 -7.32 5.31
N GLU A 60 3.20 -7.81 5.87
CA GLU A 60 3.22 -8.24 7.27
C GLU A 60 3.30 -7.02 8.20
N PRO A 61 2.68 -7.07 9.39
CA PRO A 61 2.79 -6.01 10.38
C PRO A 61 4.23 -5.65 10.73
N ALA A 62 5.13 -6.64 10.80
CA ALA A 62 6.54 -6.38 11.09
C ALA A 62 7.19 -5.51 10.00
N THR A 63 6.88 -5.77 8.73
CA THR A 63 7.38 -4.94 7.63
C THR A 63 6.80 -3.52 7.70
N HIS A 64 5.51 -3.41 7.99
CA HIS A 64 4.83 -2.14 8.16
C HIS A 64 5.50 -1.31 9.27
N ASP A 65 5.73 -1.92 10.41
CA ASP A 65 6.32 -1.23 11.56
C ASP A 65 7.78 -0.83 11.27
N ASP A 66 8.51 -1.67 10.54
CA ASP A 66 9.87 -1.36 10.12
C ASP A 66 9.91 -0.13 9.20
N ILE A 67 8.97 -0.03 8.27
CA ILE A 67 8.87 1.14 7.39
C ILE A 67 8.65 2.42 8.22
N TRP A 68 7.74 2.38 9.20
CA TRP A 68 7.48 3.53 10.06
C TRP A 68 8.67 3.87 10.94
N ASN A 69 9.25 2.88 11.59
CA ASN A 69 10.29 3.10 12.61
C ASN A 69 11.65 3.46 12.01
N ASN A 70 11.94 2.96 10.80
CA ASN A 70 13.28 3.09 10.22
C ASN A 70 13.32 3.90 8.91
N PHE A 71 12.18 4.37 8.41
CA PHE A 71 12.13 5.18 7.20
C PHE A 71 11.19 6.38 7.34
N LEU A 72 9.90 6.16 7.52
CA LEU A 72 8.92 7.26 7.53
C LEU A 72 9.13 8.24 8.68
N CYS A 73 9.60 7.78 9.83
CA CYS A 73 9.86 8.68 10.95
C CYS A 73 10.94 9.74 10.63
N TYR A 74 11.74 9.51 9.59
CA TYR A 74 12.75 10.45 9.11
C TYR A 74 12.33 11.22 7.86
N LYS A 75 11.10 11.05 7.40
CA LYS A 75 10.57 11.66 6.18
C LYS A 75 9.25 12.37 6.49
N ALA A 76 9.33 13.47 7.22
CA ALA A 76 8.15 14.14 7.78
C ALA A 76 7.07 14.47 6.75
N GLU A 77 7.45 15.01 5.59
CA GLU A 77 6.46 15.36 4.56
C GLU A 77 5.75 14.14 4.00
N LEU A 78 6.50 13.07 3.74
CA LEU A 78 5.92 11.83 3.24
C LEU A 78 5.06 11.17 4.32
N ALA A 79 5.53 11.14 5.56
CA ALA A 79 4.78 10.60 6.68
C ALA A 79 3.43 11.31 6.84
N ASP A 80 3.42 12.63 6.71
CA ASP A 80 2.17 13.41 6.81
C ASP A 80 1.19 13.05 5.70
N LYS A 81 1.67 12.83 4.48
CA LYS A 81 0.82 12.41 3.36
C LYS A 81 0.23 11.02 3.60
N VAL A 82 1.02 10.11 4.16
CA VAL A 82 0.55 8.75 4.46
C VAL A 82 -0.48 8.78 5.60
N ILE A 83 -0.25 9.56 6.64
CA ILE A 83 -1.20 9.72 7.75
C ILE A 83 -2.53 10.30 7.26
N ALA A 84 -2.48 11.23 6.32
CA ALA A 84 -3.70 11.83 5.76
C ALA A 84 -4.59 10.82 5.03
N ILE A 85 -4.05 9.66 4.66
CA ILE A 85 -4.80 8.60 3.98
C ILE A 85 -5.51 7.68 4.98
N LEU A 86 -5.14 7.71 6.26
CA LEU A 86 -5.87 6.99 7.30
C LEU A 86 -7.30 7.52 7.42
N THR A 87 -8.23 6.67 7.83
CA THR A 87 -9.63 7.10 8.03
C THR A 87 -9.76 8.13 9.14
N ALA A 88 -8.82 8.12 10.11
CA ALA A 88 -8.71 9.14 11.14
C ALA A 88 -7.23 9.24 11.56
N PRO A 89 -6.75 10.42 12.02
CA PRO A 89 -5.32 10.59 12.34
C PRO A 89 -4.81 9.63 13.43
N ASN A 90 -5.67 9.17 14.31
CA ASN A 90 -5.32 8.27 15.40
C ASN A 90 -5.83 6.85 15.19
N ALA A 91 -6.24 6.49 13.98
CA ALA A 91 -6.68 5.14 13.67
C ALA A 91 -5.55 4.14 13.90
N ASP A 92 -5.91 2.91 14.29
CA ASP A 92 -4.94 1.83 14.43
C ASP A 92 -4.39 1.47 13.04
N LYS A 93 -3.08 1.65 12.86
CA LYS A 93 -2.47 1.50 11.54
C LYS A 93 -2.52 0.07 11.01
N ILE A 94 -2.46 -0.93 11.89
CA ILE A 94 -2.53 -2.32 11.44
C ILE A 94 -3.95 -2.67 10.98
N ASP A 95 -4.98 -2.19 11.68
CA ASP A 95 -6.35 -2.35 11.22
C ASP A 95 -6.56 -1.63 9.88
N GLU A 96 -5.98 -0.44 9.72
CA GLU A 96 -6.06 0.31 8.47
C GLU A 96 -5.32 -0.41 7.35
N LEU A 97 -4.18 -1.01 7.64
CA LEU A 97 -3.43 -1.80 6.66
C LEU A 97 -4.29 -2.93 6.09
N GLU A 98 -5.07 -3.58 6.94
CA GLU A 98 -5.92 -4.68 6.52
C GLU A 98 -7.18 -4.20 5.78
N ASN A 99 -7.83 -3.15 6.26
CA ASN A 99 -9.18 -2.77 5.86
C ASN A 99 -9.29 -1.50 5.02
N ASN A 100 -8.25 -0.67 4.99
CA ASN A 100 -8.22 0.55 4.18
C ASN A 100 -7.29 0.35 2.99
N ASP A 101 -7.87 0.06 1.84
CA ASP A 101 -7.10 -0.21 0.62
C ASP A 101 -6.23 0.97 0.19
N PHE A 102 -6.66 2.20 0.46
CA PHE A 102 -5.86 3.39 0.16
C PHE A 102 -4.60 3.44 1.02
N TYR A 103 -4.73 3.17 2.30
CA TYR A 103 -3.58 3.11 3.21
C TYR A 103 -2.64 1.96 2.85
N ALA A 104 -3.21 0.80 2.54
CA ALA A 104 -2.42 -0.36 2.11
C ALA A 104 -1.61 -0.05 0.85
N ALA A 105 -2.23 0.61 -0.13
CA ALA A 105 -1.54 1.03 -1.36
C ALA A 105 -0.44 2.03 -1.06
N ALA A 106 -0.69 2.99 -0.15
CA ALA A 106 0.33 3.96 0.27
C ALA A 106 1.53 3.26 0.89
N MET A 107 1.30 2.33 1.80
CA MET A 107 2.38 1.59 2.46
C MET A 107 3.14 0.72 1.47
N ALA A 108 2.46 0.09 0.51
CA ALA A 108 3.11 -0.68 -0.56
C ALA A 108 4.02 0.22 -1.40
N ARG A 109 3.57 1.44 -1.72
CA ARG A 109 4.39 2.39 -2.47
C ARG A 109 5.64 2.79 -1.70
N VAL A 110 5.49 3.08 -0.41
CA VAL A 110 6.63 3.44 0.45
C VAL A 110 7.60 2.27 0.57
N HIS A 111 7.09 1.06 0.66
CA HIS A 111 7.92 -0.14 0.73
C HIS A 111 8.86 -0.24 -0.46
N TYR A 112 8.37 -0.01 -1.67
CA TYR A 112 9.22 0.02 -2.86
C TYR A 112 10.08 1.28 -2.93
N TYR A 113 9.52 2.43 -2.54
CA TYR A 113 10.20 3.72 -2.62
C TYR A 113 11.47 3.78 -1.76
N ARG A 114 11.45 3.16 -0.59
CA ARG A 114 12.60 3.17 0.32
C ARG A 114 13.78 2.32 -0.16
N VAL A 115 13.56 1.49 -1.17
CA VAL A 115 14.65 0.70 -1.78
C VAL A 115 15.42 1.62 -2.74
N PRO A 116 16.75 1.77 -2.58
CA PRO A 116 17.50 2.72 -3.40
C PRO A 116 17.81 2.18 -4.80
N LYS A 117 16.74 1.80 -5.54
CA LYS A 117 16.82 1.31 -6.91
C LYS A 117 15.70 1.93 -7.72
N ALA A 118 15.94 2.12 -9.02
CA ALA A 118 14.87 2.54 -9.92
C ALA A 118 13.79 1.45 -9.99
N LEU A 119 12.54 1.89 -10.19
CA LEU A 119 11.44 0.96 -10.41
C LEU A 119 11.64 0.23 -11.73
N PRO A 120 11.23 -1.04 -11.80
CA PRO A 120 11.34 -1.81 -13.04
C PRO A 120 10.47 -1.28 -14.15
#